data_795f1da03e01ae8f8e161693c337c89f
#
_entry.id   795f1da03e01ae8f8e161693c337c89f
#
_cell.length_a   1.000
_cell.length_b   1.000
_cell.length_c   1.000
_cell.angle_alpha   90.00
_cell.angle_beta   90.00
_cell.angle_gamma   90.00
#
_symmetry.space_group_name_H-M   'P 1'
#
loop_
_entity.id
_entity.type
_entity.pdbx_description
1 polymer ?
#
loop_
_entity_poly.entity_id
_entity_poly.type
_entity_poly.pdbx_seq_one_letter_code
_entity_poly.pdbx_strand_id
1 'polypeptide(L)'
;MRRREAPAVNGRELQYFKYDMNYTIWLDKSTGLAATTSMPVVYIHSFRGNGEDVWQACREVSGCPPVVLVSVNNPGGGLDNELSPWPAPAVWKGQAPYKGQATAHLKWMTEECMPEVEGRLKAMGILQQIPMIAGYSLAGLFALWAGWTSGNFARVASVSGSLWYPGFTDFIRNNAPAGHIGKVCISLGDRESHTRHPLMSQVDTCTAAVVEAVKARGIDTVFEWNPGNHFDHPERRMARAIAEMLR
;
A
#
# COMPACT_ATOMS: atom_id res chain seq x y z
N MET A 1 8.08 -5.84 25.73
CA MET A 1 7.00 -6.35 24.86
C MET A 1 5.66 -6.05 25.53
N ARG A 2 4.96 -5.02 25.12
CA ARG A 2 3.63 -4.72 25.68
C ARG A 2 2.58 -5.19 24.69
N ARG A 3 1.89 -6.28 25.02
CA ARG A 3 0.64 -6.66 24.35
C ARG A 3 -0.43 -5.65 24.78
N ARG A 4 -1.03 -4.95 23.84
CA ARG A 4 -2.30 -4.24 24.08
C ARG A 4 -3.36 -4.98 23.29
N GLU A 5 -4.38 -5.46 23.97
CA GLU A 5 -5.59 -5.99 23.36
C GLU A 5 -6.48 -4.82 23.00
N ALA A 6 -6.93 -4.75 21.76
CA ALA A 6 -7.92 -3.79 21.33
C ALA A 6 -9.32 -4.25 21.80
N PRO A 7 -10.25 -3.33 22.04
CA PRO A 7 -11.63 -3.68 22.39
C PRO A 7 -12.26 -4.52 21.26
N ALA A 8 -13.04 -5.53 21.64
CA ALA A 8 -13.78 -6.36 20.71
C ALA A 8 -14.78 -5.51 19.91
N VAL A 9 -14.67 -5.51 18.58
CA VAL A 9 -15.67 -4.94 17.68
C VAL A 9 -16.45 -6.10 17.08
N ASN A 10 -17.78 -6.07 17.21
CA ASN A 10 -18.68 -7.13 16.75
C ASN A 10 -18.42 -8.54 17.32
N GLY A 11 -18.02 -8.63 18.58
CA GLY A 11 -17.84 -9.92 19.28
C GLY A 11 -16.60 -10.74 18.84
N ARG A 12 -15.71 -10.18 18.05
CA ARG A 12 -14.43 -10.81 17.65
C ARG A 12 -13.27 -10.11 18.32
N GLU A 13 -12.40 -10.88 18.99
CA GLU A 13 -11.15 -10.36 19.55
C GLU A 13 -10.18 -9.97 18.44
N LEU A 14 -9.71 -8.73 18.46
CA LEU A 14 -8.65 -8.23 17.59
C LEU A 14 -7.30 -8.43 18.27
N GLN A 15 -6.34 -8.97 17.55
CA GLN A 15 -4.94 -8.87 17.96
C GLN A 15 -4.24 -7.86 17.08
N TYR A 16 -3.65 -6.84 17.71
CA TYR A 16 -2.62 -6.04 17.07
C TYR A 16 -1.35 -6.09 17.91
N PHE A 17 -0.22 -6.03 17.24
CA PHE A 17 1.08 -5.95 17.90
C PHE A 17 1.71 -4.62 17.47
N LYS A 18 1.86 -3.71 18.45
CA LYS A 18 2.63 -2.49 18.25
C LYS A 18 4.06 -2.79 18.68
N TYR A 19 4.97 -2.67 17.75
CA TYR A 19 6.40 -2.71 18.01
C TYR A 19 6.92 -1.28 18.10
N ASP A 20 7.88 -1.01 18.97
CA ASP A 20 8.50 0.32 19.15
C ASP A 20 9.27 0.79 17.91
N MET A 21 9.30 -0.03 16.89
CA MET A 21 9.83 0.20 15.57
C MET A 21 8.69 0.41 14.58
N ASN A 22 8.86 1.20 13.66
CA ASN A 22 8.15 1.72 12.50
C ASN A 22 7.01 0.88 11.85
N TYR A 23 6.43 -0.12 12.48
CA TYR A 23 5.31 -0.88 11.91
C TYR A 23 4.34 -1.45 12.95
N THR A 24 3.13 -1.78 12.49
CA THR A 24 2.08 -2.46 13.27
C THR A 24 1.56 -3.65 12.47
N ILE A 25 1.40 -4.82 13.10
CA ILE A 25 0.82 -6.01 12.48
C ILE A 25 -0.62 -6.16 12.96
N TRP A 26 -1.54 -6.25 12.01
CA TRP A 26 -2.96 -6.51 12.22
C TRP A 26 -3.32 -7.89 11.71
N LEU A 27 -3.96 -8.69 12.54
CA LEU A 27 -4.47 -10.02 12.18
C LEU A 27 -5.70 -10.39 13.02
N ASP A 28 -6.55 -11.27 12.51
CA ASP A 28 -7.75 -11.73 13.21
C ASP A 28 -7.44 -13.04 13.96
N LYS A 29 -7.63 -13.05 15.29
CA LYS A 29 -7.48 -14.25 16.14
C LYS A 29 -8.50 -15.35 15.83
N SER A 30 -9.67 -14.99 15.31
CA SER A 30 -10.76 -15.94 15.05
C SER A 30 -10.48 -16.89 13.88
N THR A 31 -9.42 -16.66 13.13
CA THR A 31 -8.99 -17.56 12.03
C THR A 31 -8.42 -18.89 12.53
N GLY A 32 -8.72 -19.27 13.80
CA GLY A 32 -8.35 -20.56 14.40
C GLY A 32 -7.06 -21.09 13.81
N LEU A 33 -5.92 -20.57 14.27
CA LEU A 33 -4.62 -20.97 13.76
C LEU A 33 -4.46 -22.47 14.00
N ALA A 34 -4.83 -23.30 13.02
CA ALA A 34 -4.34 -24.65 12.91
C ALA A 34 -2.81 -24.61 13.03
N ALA A 35 -2.16 -25.65 13.43
CA ALA A 35 -0.74 -25.68 13.83
C ALA A 35 0.22 -24.94 12.89
N THR A 36 -0.16 -24.72 11.62
CA THR A 36 0.56 -23.88 10.66
C THR A 36 -0.42 -23.40 9.58
N THR A 37 -0.61 -22.11 9.46
CA THR A 37 -1.53 -21.50 8.47
C THR A 37 -0.76 -20.61 7.51
N SER A 38 -0.93 -20.82 6.20
CA SER A 38 -0.37 -19.93 5.18
C SER A 38 -1.32 -18.75 4.93
N MET A 39 -0.83 -17.53 5.06
CA MET A 39 -1.65 -16.31 4.92
C MET A 39 -1.02 -15.29 3.99
N PRO A 40 -1.83 -14.57 3.18
CA PRO A 40 -1.35 -13.41 2.46
C PRO A 40 -0.97 -12.30 3.44
N VAL A 41 0.12 -11.60 3.13
CA VAL A 41 0.62 -10.46 3.92
C VAL A 41 0.65 -9.23 3.02
N VAL A 42 -0.06 -8.19 3.43
CA VAL A 42 -0.12 -6.92 2.70
C VAL A 42 0.56 -5.83 3.50
N TYR A 43 1.58 -5.23 2.94
CA TYR A 43 2.27 -4.07 3.50
C TYR A 43 1.58 -2.79 3.03
N ILE A 44 1.29 -1.88 3.95
CA ILE A 44 0.77 -0.55 3.65
C ILE A 44 1.59 0.53 4.36
N HIS A 45 1.55 1.75 3.85
CA HIS A 45 2.10 2.93 4.55
C HIS A 45 0.96 3.80 5.06
N SER A 46 0.97 4.08 6.35
CA SER A 46 -0.01 4.93 7.01
C SER A 46 0.56 6.32 7.27
N PHE A 47 -0.03 7.35 6.67
CA PHE A 47 0.33 8.74 6.94
C PHE A 47 -0.13 9.21 8.33
N ARG A 48 -1.17 8.60 8.86
CA ARG A 48 -1.71 8.87 10.20
C ARG A 48 -2.10 7.57 10.86
N GLY A 49 -1.85 7.50 12.17
CA GLY A 49 -2.22 6.30 12.94
C GLY A 49 -1.31 5.10 12.66
N ASN A 50 -1.89 3.92 12.72
CA ASN A 50 -1.22 2.63 12.65
C ASN A 50 -1.87 1.65 11.66
N GLY A 51 -2.73 2.15 10.75
CA GLY A 51 -3.45 1.34 9.76
C GLY A 51 -4.72 0.66 10.28
N GLU A 52 -5.17 1.00 11.49
CA GLU A 52 -6.37 0.42 12.09
C GLU A 52 -7.63 0.68 11.25
N ASP A 53 -7.76 1.88 10.72
CA ASP A 53 -8.86 2.31 9.85
C ASP A 53 -8.97 1.44 8.60
N VAL A 54 -7.86 1.19 7.93
CA VAL A 54 -7.79 0.29 6.76
C VAL A 54 -8.10 -1.15 7.17
N TRP A 55 -7.55 -1.60 8.31
CA TRP A 55 -7.81 -2.93 8.84
C TRP A 55 -9.30 -3.16 9.12
N GLN A 56 -9.97 -2.23 9.79
CA GLN A 56 -11.40 -2.31 10.06
C GLN A 56 -12.21 -2.30 8.77
N ALA A 57 -11.87 -1.43 7.82
CA ALA A 57 -12.53 -1.38 6.53
C ALA A 57 -12.37 -2.70 5.73
N CYS A 58 -11.21 -3.36 5.77
CA CYS A 58 -11.02 -4.67 5.13
C CYS A 58 -11.98 -5.73 5.68
N ARG A 59 -12.32 -5.68 6.96
CA ARG A 59 -13.25 -6.61 7.61
C ARG A 59 -14.71 -6.35 7.24
N GLU A 60 -15.03 -5.14 6.81
CA GLU A 60 -16.38 -4.76 6.35
C GLU A 60 -16.59 -5.09 4.86
N VAL A 61 -15.53 -5.24 4.08
CA VAL A 61 -15.63 -5.57 2.66
C VAL A 61 -16.08 -7.02 2.48
N SER A 62 -17.25 -7.20 1.86
CA SER A 62 -17.80 -8.53 1.56
C SER A 62 -16.84 -9.33 0.68
N GLY A 63 -16.51 -10.55 1.12
CA GLY A 63 -15.63 -11.45 0.37
C GLY A 63 -14.14 -11.10 0.44
N CYS A 64 -13.71 -10.18 1.29
CA CYS A 64 -12.30 -10.00 1.60
C CYS A 64 -11.81 -11.23 2.38
N PRO A 65 -10.84 -12.01 1.86
CA PRO A 65 -10.33 -13.16 2.55
C PRO A 65 -9.49 -12.74 3.78
N PRO A 66 -9.25 -13.68 4.72
CA PRO A 66 -8.33 -13.42 5.82
C PRO A 66 -6.96 -12.98 5.32
N VAL A 67 -6.42 -11.92 5.90
CA VAL A 67 -5.15 -11.30 5.51
C VAL A 67 -4.40 -10.82 6.75
N VAL A 68 -3.08 -10.82 6.71
CA VAL A 68 -2.24 -10.08 7.64
C VAL A 68 -1.96 -8.71 7.02
N LEU A 69 -2.34 -7.64 7.71
CA LEU A 69 -2.02 -6.28 7.29
C LEU A 69 -0.82 -5.77 8.11
N VAL A 70 0.22 -5.35 7.43
CA VAL A 70 1.40 -4.72 8.05
C VAL A 70 1.41 -3.25 7.69
N SER A 71 1.08 -2.41 8.66
CA SER A 71 1.17 -0.97 8.50
C SER A 71 2.57 -0.48 8.84
N VAL A 72 3.29 -0.02 7.84
CA VAL A 72 4.57 0.66 8.01
C VAL A 72 4.29 2.10 8.39
N ASN A 73 4.73 2.50 9.59
CA ASN A 73 4.47 3.81 10.16
C ASN A 73 5.77 4.61 10.18
N ASN A 74 5.68 5.91 10.00
CA ASN A 74 6.83 6.79 10.19
C ASN A 74 6.54 7.77 11.33
N PRO A 75 6.96 7.45 12.57
CA PRO A 75 6.71 8.31 13.73
C PRO A 75 7.47 9.65 13.71
N GLY A 76 8.52 9.76 12.89
CA GLY A 76 9.36 10.96 12.78
C GLY A 76 8.87 11.99 11.76
N GLY A 77 7.84 11.69 10.98
CA GLY A 77 7.50 12.47 9.78
C GLY A 77 8.53 12.27 8.67
N GLY A 78 8.22 12.67 7.45
CA GLY A 78 9.18 12.52 6.33
C GLY A 78 8.77 11.52 5.27
N LEU A 79 7.57 10.90 5.40
CA LEU A 79 7.03 9.99 4.39
C LEU A 79 7.04 10.59 2.97
N ASP A 80 6.90 11.90 2.84
CA ASP A 80 6.99 12.55 1.53
C ASP A 80 8.32 12.28 0.83
N ASN A 81 9.42 12.24 1.59
CA ASN A 81 10.74 11.94 1.05
C ASN A 81 10.96 10.44 0.87
N GLU A 82 10.58 9.65 1.86
CA GLU A 82 10.77 8.19 1.88
C GLU A 82 9.91 7.46 0.84
N LEU A 83 8.77 8.04 0.46
CA LEU A 83 7.88 7.44 -0.54
C LEU A 83 8.04 8.06 -1.94
N SER A 84 8.91 9.04 -2.12
CA SER A 84 9.18 9.64 -3.43
C SER A 84 10.34 8.92 -4.14
N PRO A 85 10.13 8.44 -5.39
CA PRO A 85 11.13 7.65 -6.12
C PRO A 85 12.42 8.39 -6.45
N TRP A 86 12.31 9.68 -6.74
CA TRP A 86 13.40 10.60 -7.10
C TRP A 86 13.07 12.02 -6.68
N PRO A 87 14.05 12.96 -6.70
CA PRO A 87 13.79 14.35 -6.38
C PRO A 87 12.75 14.99 -7.33
N ALA A 88 11.86 15.78 -6.76
CA ALA A 88 10.86 16.54 -7.51
C ALA A 88 10.52 17.86 -6.79
N PRO A 89 10.01 18.88 -7.51
CA PRO A 89 9.56 20.12 -6.92
C PRO A 89 8.42 19.89 -5.91
N ALA A 90 8.34 20.80 -4.92
CA ALA A 90 7.21 20.86 -4.01
C ALA A 90 5.90 21.15 -4.77
N VAL A 91 4.81 20.55 -4.34
CA VAL A 91 3.47 20.74 -4.93
C VAL A 91 2.59 21.69 -4.12
N TRP A 92 2.93 21.92 -2.84
CA TRP A 92 2.20 22.84 -1.98
C TRP A 92 3.06 24.04 -1.58
N LYS A 93 2.45 25.20 -1.44
CA LYS A 93 3.14 26.38 -0.89
C LYS A 93 3.63 26.07 0.54
N GLY A 94 4.92 26.25 0.77
CA GLY A 94 5.55 25.98 2.06
C GLY A 94 6.03 24.54 2.28
N GLN A 95 5.74 23.64 1.38
CA GLN A 95 6.33 22.30 1.39
C GLN A 95 7.78 22.34 0.89
N ALA A 96 8.67 21.56 1.49
CA ALA A 96 10.00 21.33 0.93
C ALA A 96 9.91 20.45 -0.33
N PRO A 97 10.82 20.59 -1.29
CA PRO A 97 10.92 19.67 -2.42
C PRO A 97 11.09 18.22 -1.97
N TYR A 98 10.55 17.30 -2.74
CA TYR A 98 10.75 15.86 -2.53
C TYR A 98 12.22 15.51 -2.73
N LYS A 99 12.80 14.72 -1.82
CA LYS A 99 14.23 14.34 -1.86
C LYS A 99 14.49 13.04 -2.63
N GLY A 100 13.45 12.22 -2.90
CA GLY A 100 13.63 10.98 -3.64
C GLY A 100 14.36 9.88 -2.85
N GLN A 101 13.90 9.57 -1.64
CA GLN A 101 14.54 8.60 -0.74
C GLN A 101 13.91 7.20 -0.79
N ALA A 102 13.00 6.95 -1.72
CA ALA A 102 12.28 5.68 -1.82
C ALA A 102 13.20 4.46 -1.95
N THR A 103 14.34 4.60 -2.62
CA THR A 103 15.32 3.50 -2.74
C THR A 103 15.88 3.07 -1.38
N ALA A 104 16.24 4.03 -0.53
CA ALA A 104 16.74 3.73 0.81
C ALA A 104 15.64 3.13 1.70
N HIS A 105 14.42 3.66 1.59
CA HIS A 105 13.27 3.13 2.31
C HIS A 105 12.90 1.71 1.87
N LEU A 106 12.85 1.44 0.58
CA LEU A 106 12.61 0.11 0.04
C LEU A 106 13.67 -0.90 0.50
N LYS A 107 14.94 -0.48 0.48
CA LYS A 107 16.04 -1.31 0.99
C LYS A 107 15.83 -1.69 2.45
N TRP A 108 15.54 -0.72 3.32
CA TRP A 108 15.21 -0.98 4.71
C TRP A 108 13.99 -1.92 4.84
N MET A 109 12.94 -1.70 4.05
CA MET A 109 11.77 -2.60 4.06
C MET A 109 12.15 -4.05 3.75
N THR A 110 12.92 -4.26 2.69
CA THR A 110 13.22 -5.61 2.20
C THR A 110 14.32 -6.33 2.99
N GLU A 111 15.29 -5.60 3.53
CA GLU A 111 16.43 -6.19 4.24
C GLU A 111 16.24 -6.28 5.76
N GLU A 112 15.36 -5.45 6.35
CA GLU A 112 15.16 -5.40 7.80
C GLU A 112 13.71 -5.65 8.21
N CYS A 113 12.77 -4.79 7.75
CA CYS A 113 11.37 -4.84 8.19
C CYS A 113 10.66 -6.15 7.80
N MET A 114 10.71 -6.54 6.54
CA MET A 114 10.03 -7.74 6.04
C MET A 114 10.56 -9.02 6.66
N PRO A 115 11.90 -9.26 6.78
CA PRO A 115 12.44 -10.42 7.49
C PRO A 115 12.04 -10.46 8.97
N GLU A 116 12.00 -9.31 9.65
CA GLU A 116 11.56 -9.26 11.04
C GLU A 116 10.07 -9.63 11.17
N VAL A 117 9.21 -9.09 10.30
CA VAL A 117 7.78 -9.42 10.26
C VAL A 117 7.59 -10.92 10.00
N GLU A 118 8.28 -11.48 9.01
CA GLU A 118 8.22 -12.91 8.69
C GLU A 118 8.61 -13.79 9.90
N GLY A 119 9.70 -13.46 10.57
CA GLY A 119 10.14 -14.14 11.79
C GLY A 119 9.08 -14.10 12.89
N ARG A 120 8.41 -12.98 13.08
CA ARG A 120 7.33 -12.82 14.06
C ARG A 120 6.08 -13.61 13.70
N LEU A 121 5.67 -13.58 12.42
CA LEU A 121 4.54 -14.37 11.93
C LEU A 121 4.81 -15.87 12.07
N LYS A 122 6.01 -16.33 11.72
CA LYS A 122 6.43 -17.72 11.88
C LYS A 122 6.38 -18.15 13.35
N ALA A 123 6.80 -17.30 14.28
CA ALA A 123 6.70 -17.58 15.72
C ALA A 123 5.24 -17.68 16.22
N MET A 124 4.28 -17.18 15.46
CA MET A 124 2.84 -17.29 15.71
C MET A 124 2.20 -18.46 14.93
N GLY A 125 2.97 -19.29 14.21
CA GLY A 125 2.45 -20.38 13.38
C GLY A 125 1.90 -19.91 12.02
N ILE A 126 2.20 -18.69 11.60
CA ILE A 126 1.77 -18.14 10.30
C ILE A 126 2.92 -18.20 9.31
N LEU A 127 2.71 -18.91 8.20
CA LEU A 127 3.61 -18.89 7.05
C LEU A 127 3.19 -17.77 6.11
N GLN A 128 4.09 -16.83 5.88
CA GLN A 128 3.86 -15.74 4.94
C GLN A 128 3.86 -16.27 3.50
N GLN A 129 2.83 -15.96 2.74
CA GLN A 129 2.84 -16.06 1.28
C GLN A 129 3.72 -14.94 0.71
N ILE A 130 4.00 -14.97 -0.60
CA ILE A 130 4.75 -13.90 -1.25
C ILE A 130 4.10 -12.55 -0.91
N PRO A 131 4.87 -11.58 -0.38
CA PRO A 131 4.32 -10.32 0.10
C PRO A 131 3.62 -9.52 -0.99
N MET A 132 2.66 -8.72 -0.57
CA MET A 132 1.93 -7.77 -1.40
C MET A 132 2.10 -6.37 -0.83
N ILE A 133 1.94 -5.34 -1.65
CA ILE A 133 2.03 -3.96 -1.21
C ILE A 133 0.86 -3.14 -1.73
N ALA A 134 0.30 -2.30 -0.86
CA ALA A 134 -0.76 -1.37 -1.22
C ALA A 134 -0.48 0.02 -0.64
N GLY A 135 -0.97 1.06 -1.29
CA GLY A 135 -0.82 2.41 -0.77
C GLY A 135 -1.83 3.38 -1.31
N TYR A 136 -2.06 4.44 -0.54
CA TYR A 136 -2.92 5.57 -0.89
C TYR A 136 -2.08 6.80 -1.23
N SER A 137 -2.49 7.59 -2.24
CA SER A 137 -1.84 8.85 -2.58
C SER A 137 -0.33 8.65 -2.91
N LEU A 138 0.57 9.32 -2.22
CA LEU A 138 2.02 9.13 -2.40
C LEU A 138 2.47 7.71 -2.02
N ALA A 139 1.82 7.07 -1.04
CA ALA A 139 2.07 5.66 -0.76
C ALA A 139 1.58 4.74 -1.89
N GLY A 140 0.56 5.15 -2.66
CA GLY A 140 0.12 4.46 -3.88
C GLY A 140 1.14 4.55 -5.02
N LEU A 141 1.77 5.72 -5.17
CA LEU A 141 2.92 5.90 -6.07
C LEU A 141 4.07 4.97 -5.65
N PHE A 142 4.44 5.01 -4.37
CA PHE A 142 5.51 4.17 -3.81
C PHE A 142 5.21 2.68 -3.98
N ALA A 143 3.99 2.23 -3.69
CA ALA A 143 3.62 0.83 -3.81
C ALA A 143 3.84 0.30 -5.25
N LEU A 144 3.40 1.07 -6.25
CA LEU A 144 3.60 0.69 -7.65
C LEU A 144 5.08 0.75 -8.04
N TRP A 145 5.81 1.78 -7.62
CA TRP A 145 7.24 1.90 -7.87
C TRP A 145 8.04 0.77 -7.20
N ALA A 146 7.75 0.45 -5.95
CA ALA A 146 8.42 -0.60 -5.18
C ALA A 146 8.18 -1.99 -5.79
N GLY A 147 6.94 -2.30 -6.17
CA GLY A 147 6.61 -3.53 -6.89
C GLY A 147 7.36 -3.64 -8.22
N TRP A 148 7.46 -2.52 -8.94
CA TRP A 148 8.15 -2.46 -10.23
C TRP A 148 9.66 -2.63 -10.11
N THR A 149 10.26 -2.10 -9.05
CA THR A 149 11.71 -1.97 -8.89
C THR A 149 12.35 -3.16 -8.17
N SER A 150 11.65 -3.82 -7.23
CA SER A 150 12.28 -4.78 -6.33
C SER A 150 12.03 -6.25 -6.67
N GLY A 151 10.93 -6.57 -7.34
CA GLY A 151 10.51 -7.96 -7.55
C GLY A 151 10.09 -8.71 -6.27
N ASN A 152 10.01 -8.04 -5.12
CA ASN A 152 9.67 -8.66 -3.83
C ASN A 152 8.16 -8.76 -3.57
N PHE A 153 7.33 -8.15 -4.42
CA PHE A 153 5.89 -8.11 -4.21
C PHE A 153 5.14 -8.83 -5.32
N ALA A 154 4.35 -9.85 -4.94
CA ALA A 154 3.59 -10.64 -5.90
C ALA A 154 2.42 -9.88 -6.52
N ARG A 155 1.84 -8.94 -5.77
CA ARG A 155 0.71 -8.11 -6.19
C ARG A 155 0.84 -6.71 -5.62
N VAL A 156 0.28 -5.74 -6.33
CA VAL A 156 0.42 -4.31 -6.01
C VAL A 156 -0.93 -3.61 -6.10
N ALA A 157 -1.24 -2.75 -5.14
CA ALA A 157 -2.38 -1.84 -5.24
C ALA A 157 -1.95 -0.38 -5.10
N SER A 158 -2.31 0.45 -6.08
CA SER A 158 -2.13 1.91 -6.07
C SER A 158 -3.49 2.58 -6.02
N VAL A 159 -3.87 3.08 -4.85
CA VAL A 159 -5.20 3.63 -4.58
C VAL A 159 -5.13 5.14 -4.55
N SER A 160 -5.86 5.83 -5.42
CA SER A 160 -5.77 7.29 -5.57
C SER A 160 -4.31 7.76 -5.63
N GLY A 161 -3.47 6.96 -6.31
CA GLY A 161 -2.02 7.13 -6.33
C GLY A 161 -1.60 8.46 -6.95
N SER A 162 -0.54 9.07 -6.41
CA SER A 162 0.04 10.30 -6.95
C SER A 162 0.76 10.05 -8.28
N LEU A 163 0.09 9.40 -9.25
CA LEU A 163 0.68 8.97 -10.52
C LEU A 163 0.98 10.14 -11.48
N TRP A 164 0.56 11.34 -11.10
CA TRP A 164 0.96 12.62 -11.69
C TRP A 164 2.40 13.03 -11.34
N TYR A 165 3.09 12.26 -10.48
CA TYR A 165 4.47 12.55 -10.06
C TYR A 165 5.39 12.70 -11.28
N PRO A 166 6.23 13.75 -11.33
CA PRO A 166 7.04 14.04 -12.52
C PRO A 166 7.88 12.86 -13.00
N GLY A 167 7.71 12.46 -14.26
CA GLY A 167 8.45 11.37 -14.88
C GLY A 167 7.95 9.94 -14.56
N PHE A 168 6.93 9.78 -13.70
CA PHE A 168 6.50 8.44 -13.28
C PHE A 168 5.86 7.63 -14.41
N THR A 169 5.03 8.26 -15.22
CA THR A 169 4.43 7.60 -16.41
C THR A 169 5.51 7.08 -17.37
N ASP A 170 6.54 7.88 -17.61
CA ASP A 170 7.66 7.49 -18.47
C ASP A 170 8.50 6.39 -17.83
N PHE A 171 8.68 6.42 -16.51
CA PHE A 171 9.36 5.35 -15.79
C PHE A 171 8.65 4.01 -16.00
N ILE A 172 7.33 3.93 -15.81
CA ILE A 172 6.56 2.69 -16.02
C ILE A 172 6.60 2.24 -17.49
N ARG A 173 6.51 3.16 -18.44
CA ARG A 173 6.58 2.85 -19.88
C ARG A 173 7.93 2.29 -20.32
N ASN A 174 9.01 2.87 -19.84
CA ASN A 174 10.35 2.61 -20.34
C ASN A 174 11.10 1.50 -19.58
N ASN A 175 10.60 1.06 -18.43
CA ASN A 175 11.22 0.03 -17.62
C ASN A 175 10.35 -1.22 -17.51
N ALA A 176 10.92 -2.39 -17.59
CA ALA A 176 10.27 -3.63 -17.23
C ALA A 176 10.26 -3.79 -15.70
N PRO A 177 9.25 -4.47 -15.11
CA PRO A 177 9.33 -4.82 -13.70
C PRO A 177 10.51 -5.73 -13.41
N ALA A 178 11.15 -5.55 -12.25
CA ALA A 178 12.32 -6.32 -11.84
C ALA A 178 12.02 -7.79 -11.55
N GLY A 179 10.75 -8.13 -11.32
CA GLY A 179 10.29 -9.48 -11.05
C GLY A 179 8.88 -9.72 -11.55
N HIS A 180 8.33 -10.89 -11.24
CA HIS A 180 6.97 -11.22 -11.62
C HIS A 180 5.95 -10.53 -10.71
N ILE A 181 5.07 -9.73 -11.31
CA ILE A 181 3.90 -9.15 -10.65
C ILE A 181 2.67 -9.86 -11.21
N GLY A 182 1.96 -10.61 -10.38
CA GLY A 182 0.80 -11.38 -10.81
C GLY A 182 -0.45 -10.53 -11.02
N LYS A 183 -0.63 -9.46 -10.21
CA LYS A 183 -1.78 -8.55 -10.35
C LYS A 183 -1.43 -7.13 -9.91
N VAL A 184 -1.95 -6.14 -10.63
CA VAL A 184 -1.91 -4.72 -10.27
C VAL A 184 -3.33 -4.18 -10.16
N CYS A 185 -3.69 -3.65 -9.00
CA CYS A 185 -4.96 -2.96 -8.78
C CYS A 185 -4.72 -1.45 -8.71
N ILE A 186 -5.38 -0.68 -9.55
CA ILE A 186 -5.29 0.78 -9.56
C ILE A 186 -6.69 1.33 -9.39
N SER A 187 -6.85 2.34 -8.55
CA SER A 187 -8.13 3.05 -8.45
C SER A 187 -7.94 4.56 -8.30
N LEU A 188 -8.95 5.32 -8.70
CA LEU A 188 -8.94 6.77 -8.66
C LEU A 188 -10.35 7.29 -8.37
N GLY A 189 -10.46 8.41 -7.66
CA GLY A 189 -11.71 9.14 -7.51
C GLY A 189 -12.08 9.90 -8.78
N ASP A 190 -13.35 9.87 -9.18
CA ASP A 190 -13.85 10.47 -10.41
C ASP A 190 -13.81 12.00 -10.44
N ARG A 191 -13.48 12.64 -9.31
CA ARG A 191 -13.33 14.09 -9.15
C ARG A 191 -11.93 14.53 -8.70
N GLU A 192 -10.94 13.63 -8.68
CA GLU A 192 -9.58 13.98 -8.19
C GLU A 192 -8.84 14.94 -9.13
N SER A 193 -9.10 14.89 -10.43
CA SER A 193 -8.54 15.84 -11.40
C SER A 193 -9.19 17.23 -11.35
N HIS A 194 -10.31 17.40 -10.60
CA HIS A 194 -11.00 18.68 -10.48
C HIS A 194 -10.27 19.62 -9.50
N THR A 195 -9.04 19.95 -9.82
CA THR A 195 -8.18 20.86 -9.05
C THR A 195 -7.52 21.90 -9.97
N ARG A 196 -7.14 23.04 -9.37
CA ARG A 196 -6.39 24.07 -10.10
C ARG A 196 -4.89 23.82 -10.13
N HIS A 197 -4.42 22.80 -9.44
CA HIS A 197 -2.98 22.48 -9.39
C HIS A 197 -2.53 21.84 -10.72
N PRO A 198 -1.52 22.40 -11.43
CA PRO A 198 -1.16 21.96 -12.79
C PRO A 198 -0.79 20.47 -12.91
N LEU A 199 -0.09 19.92 -11.92
CA LEU A 199 0.27 18.50 -11.92
C LEU A 199 -0.89 17.60 -11.47
N MET A 200 -1.56 17.95 -10.37
CA MET A 200 -2.64 17.11 -9.82
C MET A 200 -3.87 17.05 -10.72
N SER A 201 -4.14 18.10 -11.51
CA SER A 201 -5.23 18.08 -12.51
C SER A 201 -5.02 17.04 -13.62
N GLN A 202 -3.82 16.49 -13.75
CA GLN A 202 -3.49 15.48 -14.75
C GLN A 202 -3.57 14.05 -14.18
N VAL A 203 -4.03 13.87 -12.94
CA VAL A 203 -4.00 12.56 -12.27
C VAL A 203 -4.78 11.47 -13.02
N ASP A 204 -5.90 11.82 -13.63
CA ASP A 204 -6.71 10.93 -14.46
C ASP A 204 -5.97 10.48 -15.73
N THR A 205 -5.40 11.43 -16.45
CA THR A 205 -4.61 11.17 -17.67
C THR A 205 -3.35 10.36 -17.36
N CYS A 206 -2.62 10.70 -16.29
CA CYS A 206 -1.43 9.97 -15.86
C CYS A 206 -1.80 8.55 -15.40
N THR A 207 -2.89 8.40 -14.64
CA THR A 207 -3.36 7.09 -14.18
C THR A 207 -3.76 6.19 -15.37
N ALA A 208 -4.53 6.73 -16.33
CA ALA A 208 -4.89 5.98 -17.53
C ALA A 208 -3.65 5.52 -18.30
N ALA A 209 -2.68 6.40 -18.48
CA ALA A 209 -1.44 6.07 -19.18
C ALA A 209 -0.61 5.00 -18.45
N VAL A 210 -0.58 5.00 -17.12
CA VAL A 210 0.07 3.97 -16.31
C VAL A 210 -0.70 2.64 -16.43
N VAL A 211 -2.03 2.64 -16.35
CA VAL A 211 -2.86 1.44 -16.51
C VAL A 211 -2.58 0.77 -17.87
N GLU A 212 -2.57 1.55 -18.95
CA GLU A 212 -2.28 1.03 -20.28
C GLU A 212 -0.84 0.47 -20.40
N ALA A 213 0.14 1.14 -19.79
CA ALA A 213 1.52 0.67 -19.80
C ALA A 213 1.70 -0.64 -19.00
N VAL A 214 0.98 -0.82 -17.89
CA VAL A 214 0.98 -2.06 -17.09
C VAL A 214 0.31 -3.19 -17.87
N LYS A 215 -0.87 -2.95 -18.46
CA LYS A 215 -1.59 -3.93 -19.29
C LYS A 215 -0.77 -4.37 -20.51
N ALA A 216 -0.07 -3.45 -21.15
CA ALA A 216 0.76 -3.74 -22.31
C ALA A 216 1.91 -4.72 -22.00
N ARG A 217 2.21 -4.94 -20.72
CA ARG A 217 3.20 -5.93 -20.26
C ARG A 217 2.59 -7.29 -19.93
N GLY A 218 1.30 -7.48 -20.19
CA GLY A 218 0.59 -8.73 -19.93
C GLY A 218 0.31 -8.99 -18.45
N ILE A 219 0.42 -7.97 -17.60
CA ILE A 219 0.11 -8.08 -16.15
C ILE A 219 -1.41 -7.99 -15.96
N ASP A 220 -1.99 -8.91 -15.17
CA ASP A 220 -3.40 -8.80 -14.76
C ASP A 220 -3.63 -7.45 -14.06
N THR A 221 -4.45 -6.60 -14.66
CA THR A 221 -4.61 -5.21 -14.24
C THR A 221 -6.08 -4.86 -14.08
N VAL A 222 -6.45 -4.53 -12.85
CA VAL A 222 -7.79 -4.03 -12.52
C VAL A 222 -7.70 -2.52 -12.31
N PHE A 223 -8.59 -1.77 -12.97
CA PHE A 223 -8.77 -0.35 -12.74
C PHE A 223 -10.21 -0.06 -12.30
N GLU A 224 -10.35 0.71 -11.24
CA GLU A 224 -11.64 1.06 -10.66
C GLU A 224 -11.78 2.59 -10.45
N TRP A 225 -12.89 3.15 -10.95
CA TRP A 225 -13.31 4.49 -10.55
C TRP A 225 -14.07 4.44 -9.22
N ASN A 226 -13.67 5.31 -8.29
CA ASN A 226 -14.41 5.54 -7.05
C ASN A 226 -15.19 6.85 -7.14
N PRO A 227 -16.39 6.96 -6.57
CA PRO A 227 -17.07 8.24 -6.47
C PRO A 227 -16.31 9.20 -5.54
N GLY A 228 -16.20 10.46 -5.94
CA GLY A 228 -15.69 11.52 -5.08
C GLY A 228 -14.27 12.00 -5.37
N ASN A 229 -13.79 12.87 -4.49
CA ASN A 229 -12.47 13.49 -4.56
C ASN A 229 -11.41 12.66 -3.81
N HIS A 230 -10.18 13.18 -3.75
CA HIS A 230 -9.03 12.53 -3.13
C HIS A 230 -9.19 12.20 -1.64
N PHE A 231 -10.09 12.86 -0.93
CA PHE A 231 -10.24 12.72 0.52
C PHE A 231 -11.48 11.91 0.93
N ASP A 232 -12.26 11.42 -0.05
CA ASP A 232 -13.48 10.69 0.20
C ASP A 232 -13.19 9.21 0.45
N HIS A 233 -13.38 8.75 1.69
CA HIS A 233 -13.33 7.35 2.13
C HIS A 233 -12.03 6.59 1.77
N PRO A 234 -10.83 7.13 2.06
CA PRO A 234 -9.56 6.50 1.68
C PRO A 234 -9.41 5.08 2.25
N GLU A 235 -9.84 4.84 3.50
CA GLU A 235 -9.80 3.53 4.15
C GLU A 235 -10.65 2.48 3.41
N ARG A 236 -11.83 2.87 2.93
CA ARG A 236 -12.72 1.96 2.18
C ARG A 236 -12.19 1.66 0.78
N ARG A 237 -11.62 2.68 0.12
CA ARG A 237 -10.96 2.48 -1.19
C ARG A 237 -9.77 1.55 -1.06
N MET A 238 -8.94 1.73 -0.02
CA MET A 238 -7.83 0.83 0.29
C MET A 238 -8.31 -0.60 0.52
N ALA A 239 -9.33 -0.79 1.36
CA ALA A 239 -9.87 -2.10 1.68
C ALA A 239 -10.44 -2.82 0.44
N ARG A 240 -11.12 -2.12 -0.46
CA ARG A 240 -11.62 -2.69 -1.73
C ARG A 240 -10.49 -3.10 -2.64
N ALA A 241 -9.45 -2.27 -2.78
CA ALA A 241 -8.29 -2.60 -3.60
C ALA A 241 -7.51 -3.79 -3.01
N ILE A 242 -7.37 -3.88 -1.68
CA ILE A 242 -6.77 -5.04 -1.01
C ILE A 242 -7.60 -6.29 -1.26
N ALA A 243 -8.92 -6.24 -1.09
CA ALA A 243 -9.80 -7.37 -1.35
C ALA A 243 -9.72 -7.84 -2.80
N GLU A 244 -9.66 -6.91 -3.77
CA GLU A 244 -9.50 -7.23 -5.19
C GLU A 244 -8.11 -7.82 -5.48
N MET A 245 -7.08 -7.29 -4.85
CA MET A 245 -5.71 -7.80 -4.98
C MET A 245 -5.58 -9.24 -4.46
N LEU A 246 -6.41 -9.65 -3.50
CA LEU A 246 -6.40 -10.99 -2.89
C LEU A 246 -7.18 -12.05 -3.70
N ARG A 247 -7.98 -11.64 -4.68
CA ARG A 247 -8.67 -12.54 -5.63
C ARG A 247 -7.73 -12.98 -6.74
#